data_e031daa22f412147325335cc2e391050
#
_entry.id   e031daa22f412147325335cc2e391050
#
_cell.length_a   1.000
_cell.length_b   1.000
_cell.length_c   1.000
_cell.angle_alpha   90.00
_cell.angle_beta   90.00
_cell.angle_gamma   90.00
#
_symmetry.space_group_name_H-M   'P 1'
#
loop_
_entity.id
_entity.type
_entity.pdbx_description
1 polymer ?
#
loop_
_entity_poly.entity_id
_entity_poly.type
_entity_poly.pdbx_seq_one_letter_code
_entity_poly.pdbx_strand_id
1 'polypeptide(L)'
;HAETVGVQFIYDAEVDDVQLTDGFCEGIVVNWNDRRLTLSCKQLVTAAGGFEANLDWLAEGWGDAAKNFLVRGTPYNKGKILRSLLDHGAKPVGALDQCHAVAIDARAPKYDGGIASRLDAVPFAVVLNKDADRFYDEGEDFWPKRYAIWGRLVAGQPDQIAYAIIDSRGVNRF
;
A
#
# COMPACT_ATOMS: atom_id res chain seq x y z
N HIS A 1 -7.12 17.41 21.63
CA HIS A 1 -7.32 18.79 21.13
C HIS A 1 -8.54 18.91 20.20
N ALA A 2 -8.75 18.00 19.26
CA ALA A 2 -9.90 18.09 18.34
C ALA A 2 -11.25 18.07 19.09
N GLU A 3 -11.42 17.21 20.09
CA GLU A 3 -12.63 17.17 20.93
C GLU A 3 -12.90 18.49 21.67
N THR A 4 -11.84 19.19 22.10
CA THR A 4 -12.01 20.48 22.82
C THR A 4 -12.53 21.61 21.94
N VAL A 5 -12.50 21.44 20.61
CA VAL A 5 -13.07 22.36 19.63
C VAL A 5 -14.34 21.82 18.97
N GLY A 6 -14.94 20.77 19.55
CA GLY A 6 -16.26 20.27 19.18
C GLY A 6 -16.28 19.18 18.11
N VAL A 7 -15.12 18.59 17.78
CA VAL A 7 -15.09 17.43 16.89
C VAL A 7 -15.63 16.19 17.59
N GLN A 8 -16.56 15.51 16.96
CA GLN A 8 -17.09 14.23 17.45
C GLN A 8 -16.37 13.08 16.77
N PHE A 9 -15.90 12.09 17.54
CA PHE A 9 -15.32 10.87 17.05
C PHE A 9 -16.32 9.73 17.19
N ILE A 10 -16.53 8.99 16.10
CA ILE A 10 -17.34 7.79 16.10
C ILE A 10 -16.40 6.63 15.79
N TYR A 11 -16.16 5.79 16.79
CA TYR A 11 -15.31 4.61 16.66
C TYR A 11 -16.12 3.38 16.27
N ASP A 12 -15.44 2.36 15.76
CA ASP A 12 -16.03 1.10 15.32
C ASP A 12 -17.15 1.31 14.29
N ALA A 13 -17.00 2.33 13.46
CA ALA A 13 -17.93 2.73 12.42
C ALA A 13 -17.29 2.52 11.06
N GLU A 14 -17.72 1.51 10.32
CA GLU A 14 -17.24 1.24 8.98
C GLU A 14 -18.08 1.99 7.95
N VAL A 15 -17.43 2.86 7.17
CA VAL A 15 -18.09 3.53 6.05
C VAL A 15 -18.16 2.55 4.87
N ASP A 16 -19.38 2.28 4.42
CA ASP A 16 -19.66 1.37 3.30
C ASP A 16 -19.67 2.07 1.95
N ASP A 17 -20.26 3.27 1.92
CA ASP A 17 -20.53 3.95 0.66
C ASP A 17 -20.59 5.47 0.85
N VAL A 18 -20.41 6.21 -0.24
CA VAL A 18 -20.56 7.66 -0.31
C VAL A 18 -21.79 7.98 -1.16
N GLN A 19 -22.68 8.81 -0.64
CA GLN A 19 -23.87 9.25 -1.38
C GLN A 19 -23.55 10.54 -2.12
N LEU A 20 -23.48 10.46 -3.44
CA LEU A 20 -23.25 11.60 -4.32
C LEU A 20 -24.43 11.77 -5.29
N THR A 21 -24.91 13.01 -5.42
CA THR A 21 -25.89 13.40 -6.43
C THR A 21 -25.33 14.58 -7.21
N ASP A 22 -25.23 14.46 -8.51
CA ASP A 22 -24.68 15.49 -9.42
C ASP A 22 -23.28 16.01 -8.98
N GLY A 23 -22.46 15.14 -8.39
CA GLY A 23 -21.14 15.48 -7.89
C GLY A 23 -21.10 16.12 -6.50
N PHE A 24 -22.25 16.32 -5.86
CA PHE A 24 -22.36 16.85 -4.50
C PHE A 24 -22.52 15.72 -3.50
N CYS A 25 -21.81 15.84 -2.38
CA CYS A 25 -21.93 14.87 -1.29
C CYS A 25 -23.19 15.17 -0.47
N GLU A 26 -24.07 14.19 -0.35
CA GLU A 26 -25.25 14.24 0.49
C GLU A 26 -25.03 13.54 1.84
N GLY A 27 -24.11 12.59 1.87
CA GLY A 27 -23.81 11.82 3.07
C GLY A 27 -22.95 10.58 2.83
N ILE A 28 -22.92 9.77 3.84
CA ILE A 28 -22.22 8.48 3.84
C ILE A 28 -23.11 7.39 4.43
N VAL A 29 -22.93 6.18 3.96
CA VAL A 29 -23.55 4.98 4.56
C VAL A 29 -22.55 4.34 5.49
N VAL A 30 -22.95 4.10 6.72
CA VAL A 30 -22.09 3.61 7.80
C VAL A 30 -22.68 2.39 8.47
N ASN A 31 -21.88 1.36 8.69
CA ASN A 31 -22.20 0.27 9.60
C ASN A 31 -21.64 0.59 10.98
N TRP A 32 -22.51 0.78 11.94
CA TRP A 32 -22.15 1.11 13.31
C TRP A 32 -23.10 0.42 14.31
N ASN A 33 -22.54 -0.28 15.26
CA ASN A 33 -23.31 -1.05 16.25
C ASN A 33 -24.37 -1.99 15.61
N ASP A 34 -23.94 -2.77 14.63
CA ASP A 34 -24.78 -3.70 13.85
C ASP A 34 -25.96 -3.04 13.10
N ARG A 35 -25.89 -1.74 12.90
CA ARG A 35 -26.90 -0.98 12.17
C ARG A 35 -26.28 -0.30 10.96
N ARG A 36 -27.01 -0.34 9.87
CA ARG A 36 -26.68 0.44 8.67
C ARG A 36 -27.39 1.78 8.74
N LEU A 37 -26.63 2.85 8.81
CA LEU A 37 -27.12 4.22 8.99
C LEU A 37 -26.64 5.11 7.84
N THR A 38 -27.43 6.14 7.53
CA THR A 38 -27.00 7.24 6.66
C THR A 38 -26.70 8.45 7.51
N LEU A 39 -25.51 9.01 7.37
CA LEU A 39 -25.10 10.27 8.01
C LEU A 39 -25.00 11.34 6.93
N SER A 40 -25.86 12.36 7.03
CA SER A 40 -25.84 13.48 6.09
C SER A 40 -24.69 14.43 6.42
N CYS A 41 -24.03 14.96 5.39
CA CYS A 41 -23.01 15.99 5.56
C CYS A 41 -23.05 16.97 4.37
N LYS A 42 -22.58 18.18 4.63
CA LYS A 42 -22.46 19.23 3.58
C LYS A 42 -21.17 19.10 2.80
N GLN A 43 -20.16 18.52 3.41
CA GLN A 43 -18.83 18.27 2.84
C GLN A 43 -18.26 16.99 3.41
N LEU A 44 -17.53 16.26 2.60
CA LEU A 44 -16.84 15.03 2.98
C LEU A 44 -15.36 15.16 2.69
N VAL A 45 -14.53 14.85 3.69
CA VAL A 45 -13.09 14.64 3.51
C VAL A 45 -12.81 13.15 3.65
N THR A 46 -12.38 12.51 2.58
CA THR A 46 -12.01 11.10 2.59
C THR A 46 -10.54 10.95 2.96
N ALA A 47 -10.27 10.23 4.04
CA ALA A 47 -8.91 9.87 4.48
C ALA A 47 -8.82 8.36 4.74
N ALA A 48 -9.48 7.57 3.88
CA ALA A 48 -9.72 6.14 4.07
C ALA A 48 -8.58 5.23 3.59
N GLY A 49 -7.42 5.81 3.29
CA GLY A 49 -6.27 5.06 2.75
C GLY A 49 -6.43 4.66 1.28
N GLY A 50 -5.53 3.81 0.82
CA GLY A 50 -5.50 3.27 -0.53
C GLY A 50 -6.14 1.88 -0.64
N PHE A 51 -5.65 1.08 -1.58
CA PHE A 51 -6.15 -0.27 -1.85
C PHE A 51 -5.06 -1.35 -1.80
N GLU A 52 -3.94 -1.07 -1.14
CA GLU A 52 -2.77 -1.95 -1.09
C GLU A 52 -3.04 -3.32 -0.46
N ALA A 53 -4.11 -3.47 0.31
CA ALA A 53 -4.54 -4.76 0.88
C ALA A 53 -5.57 -5.49 -0.01
N ASN A 54 -5.94 -4.93 -1.15
CA ASN A 54 -6.83 -5.54 -2.13
C ASN A 54 -6.03 -6.14 -3.28
N LEU A 55 -5.62 -7.40 -3.15
CA LEU A 55 -4.76 -8.06 -4.13
C LEU A 55 -5.45 -8.24 -5.48
N ASP A 56 -6.77 -8.40 -5.51
CA ASP A 56 -7.53 -8.52 -6.76
C ASP A 56 -7.46 -7.19 -7.53
N TRP A 57 -7.59 -6.07 -6.83
CA TRP A 57 -7.47 -4.76 -7.46
C TRP A 57 -6.02 -4.46 -7.86
N LEU A 58 -5.05 -4.83 -7.04
CA LEU A 58 -3.63 -4.73 -7.43
C LEU A 58 -3.31 -5.55 -8.68
N ALA A 59 -3.96 -6.69 -8.86
CA ALA A 59 -3.76 -7.53 -10.03
C ALA A 59 -4.23 -6.88 -11.35
N GLU A 60 -5.12 -5.89 -11.30
CA GLU A 60 -5.51 -5.10 -12.48
C GLU A 60 -4.30 -4.36 -13.09
N GLY A 61 -3.34 -3.92 -12.26
CA GLY A 61 -2.12 -3.22 -12.71
C GLY A 61 -0.87 -4.11 -12.77
N TRP A 62 -0.78 -5.10 -11.87
CA TRP A 62 0.43 -5.91 -11.67
C TRP A 62 0.31 -7.35 -12.17
N GLY A 63 -0.88 -7.75 -12.62
CA GLY A 63 -1.13 -9.14 -13.00
C GLY A 63 -0.92 -10.11 -11.83
N ASP A 64 -0.46 -11.32 -12.15
CA ASP A 64 -0.28 -12.39 -11.17
C ASP A 64 0.78 -12.09 -10.09
N ALA A 65 1.71 -11.17 -10.35
CA ALA A 65 2.72 -10.76 -9.38
C ALA A 65 2.10 -10.24 -8.07
N ALA A 66 0.93 -9.60 -8.13
CA ALA A 66 0.22 -9.05 -6.97
C ALA A 66 -0.05 -10.09 -5.88
N LYS A 67 -0.22 -11.37 -6.25
CA LYS A 67 -0.49 -12.47 -5.29
C LYS A 67 0.64 -12.67 -4.28
N ASN A 68 1.87 -12.34 -4.68
CA ASN A 68 3.07 -12.50 -3.87
C ASN A 68 3.43 -11.25 -3.07
N PHE A 69 2.71 -10.15 -3.24
CA PHE A 69 3.00 -8.93 -2.49
C PHE A 69 2.69 -9.08 -1.01
N LEU A 70 3.62 -8.60 -0.18
CA LEU A 70 3.43 -8.42 1.24
C LEU A 70 3.03 -6.98 1.52
N VAL A 71 2.09 -6.78 2.42
CA VAL A 71 1.56 -5.45 2.73
C VAL A 71 2.18 -4.93 4.02
N ARG A 72 2.99 -3.87 3.90
CA ARG A 72 3.49 -3.14 5.08
C ARG A 72 2.39 -2.23 5.61
N GLY A 73 1.48 -2.82 6.35
CA GLY A 73 0.35 -2.07 6.88
C GLY A 73 -0.79 -2.98 7.33
N THR A 74 -1.97 -2.43 7.29
CA THR A 74 -3.18 -3.07 7.76
C THR A 74 -3.86 -3.88 6.66
N PRO A 75 -4.58 -4.98 6.99
CA PRO A 75 -5.43 -5.70 6.04
C PRO A 75 -6.70 -4.93 5.64
N TYR A 76 -6.94 -3.76 6.22
CA TYR A 76 -8.19 -3.02 6.03
C TYR A 76 -8.18 -2.03 4.88
N ASN A 77 -7.00 -1.60 4.38
CA ASN A 77 -6.89 -0.67 3.25
C ASN A 77 -7.21 -1.36 1.92
N LYS A 78 -8.48 -1.66 1.71
CA LYS A 78 -8.98 -2.38 0.53
C LYS A 78 -9.57 -1.46 -0.54
N GLY A 79 -9.51 -0.15 -0.34
CA GLY A 79 -9.96 0.84 -1.31
C GLY A 79 -11.48 0.97 -1.42
N LYS A 80 -12.26 0.55 -0.43
CA LYS A 80 -13.72 0.56 -0.46
C LYS A 80 -14.29 1.94 -0.85
N ILE A 81 -13.87 2.97 -0.15
CA ILE A 81 -14.34 4.33 -0.41
C ILE A 81 -13.79 4.90 -1.71
N LEU A 82 -12.55 4.56 -2.06
CA LEU A 82 -11.99 4.94 -3.36
C LEU A 82 -12.78 4.31 -4.51
N ARG A 83 -13.16 3.04 -4.40
CA ARG A 83 -14.00 2.37 -5.40
C ARG A 83 -15.38 3.04 -5.51
N SER A 84 -16.03 3.31 -4.37
CA SER A 84 -17.30 4.02 -4.34
C SER A 84 -17.23 5.38 -5.07
N LEU A 85 -16.18 6.16 -4.83
CA LEU A 85 -15.97 7.43 -5.54
C LEU A 85 -15.80 7.24 -7.05
N LEU A 86 -15.05 6.23 -7.48
CA LEU A 86 -14.87 5.91 -8.90
C LEU A 86 -16.19 5.48 -9.55
N ASP A 87 -16.99 4.67 -8.87
CA ASP A 87 -18.30 4.21 -9.33
C ASP A 87 -19.30 5.37 -9.47
N HIS A 88 -19.11 6.44 -8.68
CA HIS A 88 -19.85 7.69 -8.81
C HIS A 88 -19.23 8.70 -9.81
N GLY A 89 -18.29 8.26 -10.62
CA GLY A 89 -17.73 9.05 -11.72
C GLY A 89 -16.54 9.94 -11.36
N ALA A 90 -15.92 9.75 -10.20
CA ALA A 90 -14.67 10.43 -9.88
C ALA A 90 -13.58 10.00 -10.86
N LYS A 91 -12.82 10.97 -11.39
CA LYS A 91 -11.76 10.70 -12.34
C LYS A 91 -10.54 10.09 -11.65
N PRO A 92 -10.10 8.87 -12.02
CA PRO A 92 -8.85 8.32 -11.52
C PRO A 92 -7.65 9.12 -12.07
N VAL A 93 -6.65 9.33 -11.21
CA VAL A 93 -5.38 9.97 -11.58
C VAL A 93 -4.25 9.12 -11.05
N GLY A 94 -3.29 8.81 -11.91
CA GLY A 94 -2.16 7.93 -11.62
C GLY A 94 -2.20 6.65 -12.44
N ALA A 95 -1.28 5.75 -12.15
CA ALA A 95 -1.15 4.46 -12.81
C ALA A 95 -1.25 3.33 -11.78
N LEU A 96 -2.00 2.28 -12.09
CA LEU A 96 -2.27 1.15 -11.18
C LEU A 96 -1.02 0.30 -10.91
N ASP A 97 -0.02 0.37 -11.80
CA ASP A 97 1.27 -0.30 -11.71
C ASP A 97 2.36 0.55 -11.02
N GLN A 98 1.98 1.66 -10.41
CA GLN A 98 2.89 2.54 -9.70
C GLN A 98 2.56 2.61 -8.21
N CYS A 99 3.53 2.29 -7.37
CA CYS A 99 3.38 2.38 -5.93
C CYS A 99 4.73 2.58 -5.23
N HIS A 100 4.67 2.98 -3.98
CA HIS A 100 5.81 2.95 -3.08
C HIS A 100 6.03 1.50 -2.65
N ALA A 101 6.93 0.79 -3.32
CA ALA A 101 7.22 -0.61 -3.05
C ALA A 101 8.65 -0.79 -2.59
N VAL A 102 8.81 -1.28 -1.36
CA VAL A 102 10.12 -1.52 -0.74
C VAL A 102 10.48 -3.01 -0.82
N ALA A 103 11.78 -3.31 -0.75
CA ALA A 103 12.22 -4.68 -0.54
C ALA A 103 11.89 -5.10 0.91
N ILE A 104 11.21 -6.22 1.05
CA ILE A 104 10.77 -6.78 2.33
C ILE A 104 11.36 -8.18 2.48
N ASP A 105 11.71 -8.56 3.70
CA ASP A 105 12.11 -9.94 4.01
C ASP A 105 10.98 -10.90 3.56
N ALA A 106 11.28 -11.83 2.67
CA ALA A 106 10.32 -12.78 2.13
C ALA A 106 9.66 -13.70 3.19
N ARG A 107 10.24 -13.76 4.40
CA ARG A 107 9.68 -14.48 5.55
C ARG A 107 8.71 -13.65 6.38
N ALA A 108 8.55 -12.36 6.06
CA ALA A 108 7.62 -11.49 6.76
C ALA A 108 6.18 -11.97 6.64
N PRO A 109 5.32 -11.71 7.63
CA PRO A 109 3.91 -12.04 7.52
C PRO A 109 3.23 -11.23 6.41
N LYS A 110 2.10 -11.73 5.91
CA LYS A 110 1.34 -11.09 4.81
C LYS A 110 1.03 -9.62 5.09
N TYR A 111 0.71 -9.31 6.32
CA TYR A 111 0.48 -7.95 6.78
C TYR A 111 1.47 -7.64 7.90
N ASP A 112 2.30 -6.64 7.67
CA ASP A 112 3.33 -6.25 8.62
C ASP A 112 3.39 -4.72 8.73
N GLY A 113 2.86 -4.19 9.82
CA GLY A 113 2.93 -2.76 10.14
C GLY A 113 4.32 -2.30 10.59
N GLY A 114 5.25 -3.23 10.83
CA GLY A 114 6.58 -2.94 11.33
C GLY A 114 7.56 -2.46 10.27
N ILE A 115 8.57 -1.74 10.71
CA ILE A 115 9.71 -1.35 9.88
C ILE A 115 10.75 -2.47 9.76
N ALA A 116 10.77 -3.41 10.71
CA ALA A 116 11.80 -4.44 10.84
C ALA A 116 11.90 -5.39 9.65
N SER A 117 10.82 -5.55 8.90
CA SER A 117 10.81 -6.39 7.68
C SER A 117 11.40 -5.71 6.45
N ARG A 118 11.59 -4.38 6.47
CA ARG A 118 12.19 -3.66 5.35
C ARG A 118 13.69 -3.89 5.28
N LEU A 119 14.17 -4.20 4.09
CA LEU A 119 15.59 -4.47 3.83
C LEU A 119 16.29 -3.22 3.30
N ASP A 120 16.95 -2.47 4.16
CA ASP A 120 17.67 -1.24 3.79
C ASP A 120 19.14 -1.49 3.40
N ALA A 121 19.62 -2.71 3.54
CA ALA A 121 21.01 -3.08 3.23
C ALA A 121 21.26 -3.36 1.74
N VAL A 122 20.28 -3.19 0.88
CA VAL A 122 20.37 -3.41 -0.58
C VAL A 122 21.57 -2.72 -1.21
N PRO A 123 21.91 -1.43 -0.89
CA PRO A 123 23.07 -0.75 -1.50
C PRO A 123 24.44 -1.35 -1.11
N PHE A 124 24.48 -2.24 -0.13
CA PHE A 124 25.68 -2.90 0.35
C PHE A 124 25.78 -4.36 -0.10
N ALA A 125 24.87 -4.78 -0.98
CA ALA A 125 24.72 -6.14 -1.44
C ALA A 125 24.93 -6.24 -2.95
N VAL A 126 25.10 -7.47 -3.43
CA VAL A 126 24.80 -7.84 -4.81
C VAL A 126 23.44 -8.49 -4.81
N VAL A 127 22.51 -8.00 -5.63
CA VAL A 127 21.13 -8.50 -5.68
C VAL A 127 20.92 -9.36 -6.91
N LEU A 128 20.58 -10.61 -6.67
CA LEU A 128 20.32 -11.61 -7.70
C LEU A 128 18.85 -12.04 -7.67
N ASN A 129 18.29 -12.35 -8.82
CA ASN A 129 17.00 -13.01 -8.91
C ASN A 129 17.13 -14.53 -8.66
N LYS A 130 16.04 -15.26 -8.75
CA LYS A 130 15.97 -16.71 -8.59
C LYS A 130 16.85 -17.47 -9.60
N ASP A 131 17.06 -16.92 -10.79
CA ASP A 131 17.86 -17.53 -11.84
C ASP A 131 19.36 -17.16 -11.76
N ALA A 132 19.73 -16.50 -10.64
CA ALA A 132 21.07 -16.00 -10.35
C ALA A 132 21.52 -14.83 -11.26
N ASP A 133 20.58 -14.17 -11.92
CA ASP A 133 20.87 -12.98 -12.71
C ASP A 133 20.83 -11.73 -11.85
N ARG A 134 21.85 -10.85 -12.01
CA ARG A 134 21.84 -9.51 -11.45
C ARG A 134 20.98 -8.61 -12.35
N PHE A 135 19.95 -8.00 -11.80
CA PHE A 135 18.91 -7.34 -12.59
C PHE A 135 18.85 -5.81 -12.44
N TYR A 136 19.64 -5.23 -11.54
CA TYR A 136 19.79 -3.79 -11.47
C TYR A 136 21.11 -3.36 -10.82
N ASP A 137 21.41 -2.05 -10.85
CA ASP A 137 22.57 -1.44 -10.20
C ASP A 137 22.20 -0.97 -8.79
N GLU A 138 22.70 -1.63 -7.76
CA GLU A 138 22.43 -1.30 -6.37
C GLU A 138 23.00 0.06 -5.95
N GLY A 139 24.01 0.55 -6.70
CA GLY A 139 24.69 1.82 -6.47
C GLY A 139 24.24 2.97 -7.35
N GLU A 140 23.20 2.81 -8.17
CA GLU A 140 22.82 3.82 -9.17
C GLU A 140 22.39 5.19 -8.60
N ASP A 141 21.91 5.23 -7.37
CA ASP A 141 21.49 6.46 -6.71
C ASP A 141 21.54 6.29 -5.19
N PHE A 142 21.35 7.40 -4.51
CA PHE A 142 21.31 7.48 -3.06
C PHE A 142 20.07 6.75 -2.48
N TRP A 143 20.26 5.86 -1.52
CA TRP A 143 19.20 4.99 -1.04
C TRP A 143 17.91 5.68 -0.58
N PRO A 144 17.92 6.86 0.09
CA PRO A 144 16.69 7.54 0.43
C PRO A 144 15.78 7.89 -0.75
N LYS A 145 16.31 7.94 -1.96
CA LYS A 145 15.51 8.13 -3.18
C LYS A 145 15.05 6.80 -3.78
N ARG A 146 15.87 5.76 -3.65
CA ARG A 146 15.69 4.51 -4.41
C ARG A 146 14.96 3.42 -3.64
N TYR A 147 15.00 3.42 -2.30
CA TYR A 147 14.39 2.36 -1.50
C TYR A 147 12.91 2.10 -1.83
N ALA A 148 12.18 3.12 -2.25
CA ALA A 148 10.75 3.04 -2.57
C ALA A 148 10.44 2.33 -3.90
N ILE A 149 11.45 2.02 -4.71
CA ILE A 149 11.28 1.31 -5.98
C ILE A 149 11.88 -0.09 -5.98
N TRP A 150 12.66 -0.46 -4.98
CA TRP A 150 13.31 -1.78 -4.95
C TRP A 150 12.29 -2.91 -5.01
N GLY A 151 11.19 -2.79 -4.30
CA GLY A 151 10.11 -3.77 -4.37
C GLY A 151 9.50 -3.88 -5.77
N ARG A 152 9.40 -2.77 -6.51
CA ARG A 152 8.92 -2.79 -7.91
C ARG A 152 9.86 -3.54 -8.83
N LEU A 153 11.17 -3.38 -8.65
CA LEU A 153 12.17 -4.11 -9.43
C LEU A 153 12.10 -5.61 -9.14
N VAL A 154 11.92 -5.98 -7.88
CA VAL A 154 11.71 -7.38 -7.46
C VAL A 154 10.38 -7.92 -7.99
N ALA A 155 9.32 -7.12 -8.02
CA ALA A 155 8.01 -7.52 -8.54
C ALA A 155 8.07 -7.96 -10.02
N GLY A 156 9.04 -7.45 -10.79
CA GLY A 156 9.29 -7.86 -12.17
C GLY A 156 10.16 -9.13 -12.32
N GLN A 157 10.64 -9.70 -11.21
CA GLN A 157 11.52 -10.88 -11.27
C GLN A 157 10.73 -12.18 -11.11
N PRO A 158 11.32 -13.32 -11.55
CA PRO A 158 10.72 -14.65 -11.36
C PRO A 158 10.33 -14.89 -9.91
N ASP A 159 9.11 -15.36 -9.68
CA ASP A 159 8.49 -15.61 -8.36
C ASP A 159 8.44 -14.40 -7.43
N GLN A 160 8.77 -13.19 -7.92
CA GLN A 160 8.84 -11.94 -7.14
C GLN A 160 9.77 -12.06 -5.92
N ILE A 161 10.87 -12.78 -6.09
CA ILE A 161 11.90 -13.01 -5.06
C ILE A 161 13.26 -12.54 -5.58
N ALA A 162 14.05 -11.95 -4.69
CA ALA A 162 15.45 -11.65 -4.91
C ALA A 162 16.29 -12.00 -3.67
N TYR A 163 17.59 -12.17 -3.88
CA TYR A 163 18.57 -12.52 -2.86
C TYR A 163 19.59 -11.40 -2.76
N ALA A 164 19.67 -10.75 -1.60
CA ALA A 164 20.71 -9.77 -1.31
C ALA A 164 21.91 -10.49 -0.68
N ILE A 165 23.03 -10.52 -1.37
CA ILE A 165 24.27 -11.20 -0.94
C ILE A 165 25.22 -10.14 -0.41
N ILE A 166 25.51 -10.18 0.89
CA ILE A 166 26.42 -9.27 1.58
C ILE A 166 27.65 -10.06 2.00
N ASP A 167 28.84 -9.54 1.69
CA ASP A 167 30.09 -10.15 2.10
C ASP A 167 30.42 -9.85 3.58
N SER A 168 31.44 -10.53 4.10
CA SER A 168 31.88 -10.35 5.49
C SER A 168 32.35 -8.92 5.81
N ARG A 169 32.83 -8.17 4.82
CA ARG A 169 33.21 -6.75 5.01
C ARG A 169 31.99 -5.88 5.18
N GLY A 170 30.93 -6.14 4.41
CA GLY A 170 29.64 -5.46 4.55
C GLY A 170 29.04 -5.72 5.94
N VAL A 171 28.92 -6.99 6.33
CA VAL A 171 28.35 -7.40 7.63
C VAL A 171 29.09 -6.79 8.83
N ASN A 172 30.41 -6.63 8.74
CA ASN A 172 31.19 -6.08 9.88
C ASN A 172 31.15 -4.53 9.94
N ARG A 173 30.52 -3.85 9.01
CA ARG A 173 30.40 -2.38 9.00
C ARG A 173 29.03 -1.88 9.47
N PHE A 174 28.08 -2.75 9.54
CA PHE A 174 26.67 -2.50 9.89
C PHE A 174 26.20 -3.52 10.93
#